data_f417cee937d52bf5cc02b6291565a73c
#
_entry.id   f417cee937d52bf5cc02b6291565a73c
#
_cell.length_a   1.000
_cell.length_b   1.000
_cell.length_c   1.000
_cell.angle_alpha   90.00
_cell.angle_beta   90.00
_cell.angle_gamma   90.00
#
_symmetry.space_group_name_H-M   'P 1'
#
loop_
_entity.id
_entity.type
_entity.pdbx_description
1 polymer ?
#
loop_
_entity_poly.entity_id
_entity_poly.type
_entity_poly.pdbx_seq_one_letter_code
_entity_poly.pdbx_strand_id
1 'polypeptide(L)'
;MPTVFDSPDDLPAAVGTHLGYTDWMEVDQTRIDLFAEATGDHQWIHVDRERAAAGPFGTTIAHGYLTLSLTNKMLPDLIRVDGISMGINYGTEKGRFPSPVLVDSRVRGGAELISVDEVSGGYQAVIRVTVEVEGSDRPACVVDSVSRFLR
;
A
#
# COMPACT_ATOMS: atom_id res chain seq x y z
N MET A 1 -13.38 -1.18 -8.58
CA MET A 1 -14.35 -1.70 -7.57
C MET A 1 -13.65 -2.79 -6.77
N PRO A 2 -13.83 -2.85 -5.45
CA PRO A 2 -13.20 -3.86 -4.62
C PRO A 2 -13.74 -5.26 -4.92
N THR A 3 -12.90 -6.28 -4.70
CA THR A 3 -13.38 -7.66 -4.59
C THR A 3 -14.16 -7.78 -3.29
N VAL A 4 -15.42 -8.22 -3.38
CA VAL A 4 -16.34 -8.29 -2.24
C VAL A 4 -16.51 -9.73 -1.78
N PHE A 5 -16.38 -9.93 -0.48
CA PHE A 5 -16.70 -11.17 0.21
C PHE A 5 -17.95 -10.94 1.07
N ASP A 6 -18.98 -11.72 0.87
CA ASP A 6 -20.25 -11.56 1.59
C ASP A 6 -20.15 -11.94 3.08
N SER A 7 -19.14 -12.72 3.41
CA SER A 7 -18.83 -13.18 4.77
C SER A 7 -17.33 -13.35 4.94
N PRO A 8 -16.79 -13.12 6.17
CA PRO A 8 -15.41 -13.48 6.45
C PRO A 8 -15.12 -14.99 6.28
N ASP A 9 -16.14 -15.84 6.33
CA ASP A 9 -16.02 -17.28 6.09
C ASP A 9 -15.66 -17.63 4.64
N ASP A 10 -15.83 -16.69 3.71
CA ASP A 10 -15.48 -16.90 2.30
C ASP A 10 -13.98 -16.70 2.03
N LEU A 11 -13.27 -16.07 2.95
CA LEU A 11 -11.85 -15.73 2.78
C LEU A 11 -10.93 -16.95 2.61
N PRO A 12 -11.07 -18.04 3.42
CA PRO A 12 -10.16 -19.19 3.28
C PRO A 12 -10.16 -19.83 1.89
N ALA A 13 -11.33 -19.89 1.24
CA ALA A 13 -11.46 -20.47 -0.10
C ALA A 13 -10.87 -19.58 -1.21
N ALA A 14 -10.62 -18.32 -0.91
CA ALA A 14 -10.12 -17.32 -1.87
C ALA A 14 -8.60 -17.15 -1.85
N VAL A 15 -7.89 -17.90 -1.02
CA VAL A 15 -6.41 -17.85 -0.98
C VAL A 15 -5.84 -18.12 -2.37
N GLY A 16 -4.87 -17.29 -2.78
CA GLY A 16 -4.28 -17.30 -4.12
C GLY A 16 -5.02 -16.46 -5.15
N THR A 17 -6.13 -15.83 -4.79
CA THR A 17 -6.89 -14.94 -5.69
C THR A 17 -6.24 -13.57 -5.77
N HIS A 18 -6.11 -13.05 -7.00
CA HIS A 18 -5.78 -11.65 -7.23
C HIS A 18 -7.02 -10.77 -7.02
N LEU A 19 -6.88 -9.72 -6.21
CA LEU A 19 -8.00 -8.87 -5.77
C LEU A 19 -8.25 -7.67 -6.70
N GLY A 20 -7.48 -7.57 -7.80
CA GLY A 20 -7.60 -6.46 -8.75
C GLY A 20 -6.61 -5.32 -8.47
N TYR A 21 -6.89 -4.17 -9.08
CA TYR A 21 -6.06 -2.98 -9.02
C TYR A 21 -6.89 -1.77 -8.62
N THR A 22 -6.25 -0.82 -7.94
CA THR A 22 -6.83 0.50 -7.71
C THR A 22 -6.73 1.37 -8.96
N ASP A 23 -7.42 2.50 -8.94
CA ASP A 23 -7.13 3.59 -9.87
C ASP A 23 -5.73 4.17 -9.61
N TRP A 24 -5.17 4.82 -10.64
CA TRP A 24 -3.93 5.55 -10.52
C TRP A 24 -4.11 6.80 -9.66
N MET A 25 -3.14 7.09 -8.80
CA MET A 25 -3.11 8.30 -8.00
C MET A 25 -1.76 9.00 -8.13
N GLU A 26 -1.77 10.33 -8.17
CA GLU A 26 -0.57 11.13 -8.23
C GLU A 26 0.07 11.27 -6.84
N VAL A 27 1.39 11.19 -6.81
CA VAL A 27 2.20 11.49 -5.63
C VAL A 27 2.97 12.78 -5.90
N ASP A 28 2.35 13.90 -5.57
CA ASP A 28 2.91 15.24 -5.78
C ASP A 28 3.79 15.69 -4.60
N GLN A 29 4.47 16.83 -4.77
CA GLN A 29 5.33 17.37 -3.73
C GLN A 29 4.56 17.77 -2.48
N THR A 30 3.33 18.26 -2.62
CA THR A 30 2.48 18.62 -1.47
C THR A 30 2.23 17.41 -0.57
N ARG A 31 1.94 16.25 -1.15
CA ARG A 31 1.75 15.00 -0.40
C ARG A 31 3.02 14.57 0.31
N ILE A 32 4.17 14.69 -0.36
CA ILE A 32 5.48 14.35 0.21
C ILE A 32 5.81 15.30 1.37
N ASP A 33 5.61 16.60 1.19
CA ASP A 33 5.85 17.59 2.24
C ASP A 33 4.97 17.39 3.47
N LEU A 34 3.69 17.03 3.28
CA LEU A 34 2.77 16.70 4.37
C LEU A 34 3.24 15.47 5.15
N PHE A 35 3.76 14.46 4.46
CA PHE A 35 4.32 13.28 5.13
C PHE A 35 5.59 13.62 5.90
N ALA A 36 6.46 14.45 5.34
CA ALA A 36 7.65 14.94 6.02
C ALA A 36 7.30 15.70 7.31
N GLU A 37 6.29 16.57 7.26
CA GLU A 37 5.80 17.29 8.45
C GLU A 37 5.20 16.33 9.49
N ALA A 38 4.40 15.36 9.05
CA ALA A 38 3.76 14.41 9.96
C ALA A 38 4.74 13.51 10.69
N THR A 39 5.86 13.15 10.05
CA THR A 39 6.84 12.17 10.58
C THR A 39 8.12 12.80 11.10
N GLY A 40 8.43 14.05 10.73
CA GLY A 40 9.69 14.71 11.04
C GLY A 40 10.85 14.30 10.10
N ASP A 41 10.59 13.52 9.05
CA ASP A 41 11.62 13.15 8.07
C ASP A 41 11.70 14.18 6.96
N HIS A 42 12.55 15.19 7.17
CA HIS A 42 12.81 16.28 6.23
C HIS A 42 14.12 16.12 5.46
N GLN A 43 14.54 14.87 5.18
CA GLN A 43 15.74 14.65 4.39
C GLN A 43 15.63 15.36 3.03
N TRP A 44 16.72 15.99 2.59
CA TRP A 44 16.74 16.83 1.39
C TRP A 44 16.26 16.11 0.11
N ILE A 45 16.45 14.80 0.02
CA ILE A 45 16.00 14.00 -1.15
C ILE A 45 14.48 14.05 -1.33
N HIS A 46 13.73 14.38 -0.28
CA HIS A 46 12.26 14.44 -0.31
C HIS A 46 11.72 15.86 -0.44
N VAL A 47 12.38 16.85 0.17
CA VAL A 47 11.79 18.17 0.36
C VAL A 47 12.55 19.33 -0.29
N ASP A 48 13.81 19.14 -0.67
CA ASP A 48 14.64 20.19 -1.28
C ASP A 48 14.76 19.95 -2.79
N ARG A 49 13.86 20.58 -3.55
CA ARG A 49 13.78 20.40 -5.02
C ARG A 49 15.07 20.81 -5.74
N GLU A 50 15.71 21.90 -5.30
CA GLU A 50 16.93 22.40 -5.93
C GLU A 50 18.10 21.43 -5.71
N ARG A 51 18.31 21.02 -4.47
CA ARG A 51 19.36 20.05 -4.14
C ARG A 51 19.09 18.68 -4.77
N ALA A 52 17.84 18.22 -4.76
CA ALA A 52 17.45 16.95 -5.35
C ALA A 52 17.63 16.92 -6.87
N ALA A 53 17.44 18.05 -7.57
CA ALA A 53 17.69 18.15 -9.00
C ALA A 53 19.14 17.85 -9.39
N ALA A 54 20.09 18.17 -8.50
CA ALA A 54 21.51 17.85 -8.66
C ALA A 54 21.92 16.51 -8.02
N GLY A 55 20.96 15.81 -7.42
CA GLY A 55 21.18 14.54 -6.72
C GLY A 55 21.02 13.31 -7.61
N PRO A 56 21.14 12.11 -7.01
CA PRO A 56 21.18 10.86 -7.76
C PRO A 56 19.89 10.49 -8.48
N PHE A 57 18.74 11.05 -8.05
CA PHE A 57 17.42 10.76 -8.67
C PHE A 57 16.99 11.83 -9.68
N GLY A 58 17.70 12.97 -9.76
CA GLY A 58 17.38 14.08 -10.65
C GLY A 58 16.16 14.91 -10.24
N THR A 59 15.47 14.53 -9.20
CA THR A 59 14.30 15.21 -8.62
C THR A 59 14.06 14.70 -7.20
N THR A 60 13.11 15.30 -6.48
CA THR A 60 12.68 14.75 -5.20
C THR A 60 11.96 13.41 -5.38
N ILE A 61 12.01 12.59 -4.35
CA ILE A 61 11.34 11.29 -4.29
C ILE A 61 10.46 11.20 -3.05
N ALA A 62 9.41 10.40 -3.15
CA ALA A 62 8.58 10.06 -2.01
C ALA A 62 9.38 9.23 -0.99
N HIS A 63 9.07 9.40 0.30
CA HIS A 63 9.53 8.49 1.34
C HIS A 63 9.02 7.08 1.04
N GLY A 64 9.86 6.07 1.23
CA GLY A 64 9.39 4.69 1.16
C GLY A 64 8.22 4.43 2.10
N TYR A 65 8.27 4.99 3.31
CA TYR A 65 7.17 4.88 4.28
C TYR A 65 5.91 5.64 3.88
N LEU A 66 6.00 6.69 3.07
CA LEU A 66 4.80 7.29 2.46
C LEU A 66 4.15 6.29 1.50
N THR A 67 4.92 5.70 0.61
CA THR A 67 4.43 4.69 -0.35
C THR A 67 3.80 3.50 0.39
N LEU A 68 4.45 3.02 1.45
CA LEU A 68 3.89 1.97 2.31
C LEU A 68 2.56 2.41 2.94
N SER A 69 2.50 3.63 3.48
CA SER A 69 1.30 4.16 4.14
C SER A 69 0.12 4.34 3.18
N LEU A 70 0.38 4.59 1.91
CA LEU A 70 -0.66 4.69 0.87
C LEU A 70 -1.39 3.37 0.64
N THR A 71 -0.81 2.23 1.01
CA THR A 71 -1.50 0.93 0.95
C THR A 71 -2.75 0.91 1.82
N ASN A 72 -2.81 1.69 2.91
CA ASN A 72 -4.01 1.85 3.72
C ASN A 72 -5.17 2.50 2.96
N LYS A 73 -4.87 3.41 2.05
CA LYS A 73 -5.88 3.98 1.15
C LYS A 73 -6.27 2.97 0.06
N MET A 74 -5.32 2.17 -0.40
CA MET A 74 -5.52 1.23 -1.50
C MET A 74 -6.33 0.00 -1.08
N LEU A 75 -6.11 -0.51 0.14
CA LEU A 75 -6.76 -1.75 0.60
C LEU A 75 -8.30 -1.71 0.54
N PRO A 76 -9.00 -0.66 0.99
CA PRO A 76 -10.46 -0.59 0.86
C PRO A 76 -10.97 -0.60 -0.59
N ASP A 77 -10.14 -0.15 -1.53
CA ASP A 77 -10.47 -0.17 -2.96
C ASP A 77 -10.21 -1.55 -3.60
N LEU A 78 -9.48 -2.42 -2.91
CA LEU A 78 -9.09 -3.75 -3.38
C LEU A 78 -9.93 -4.88 -2.76
N ILE A 79 -10.27 -4.75 -1.47
CA ILE A 79 -11.00 -5.78 -0.73
C ILE A 79 -12.07 -5.15 0.17
N ARG A 80 -13.26 -5.76 0.14
CA ARG A 80 -14.33 -5.51 1.10
C ARG A 80 -14.84 -6.83 1.65
N VAL A 81 -14.97 -6.91 2.96
CA VAL A 81 -15.54 -8.08 3.64
C VAL A 81 -16.77 -7.61 4.41
N ASP A 82 -17.92 -8.12 4.02
CA ASP A 82 -19.20 -7.86 4.69
C ASP A 82 -19.37 -8.80 5.90
N GLY A 83 -20.33 -8.52 6.77
CA GLY A 83 -20.61 -9.35 7.95
C GLY A 83 -19.56 -9.27 9.05
N ILE A 84 -18.73 -8.24 9.07
CA ILE A 84 -17.76 -7.99 10.13
C ILE A 84 -18.16 -6.75 10.96
N SER A 85 -17.78 -6.74 12.23
CA SER A 85 -17.89 -5.54 13.06
C SER A 85 -16.68 -4.63 12.93
N MET A 86 -15.50 -5.19 12.57
CA MET A 86 -14.24 -4.47 12.53
C MET A 86 -13.23 -5.11 11.60
N GLY A 87 -12.59 -4.28 10.78
CA GLY A 87 -11.37 -4.60 10.06
C GLY A 87 -10.19 -3.89 10.70
N ILE A 88 -9.13 -4.62 11.06
CA ILE A 88 -7.97 -4.07 11.76
C ILE A 88 -6.73 -4.27 10.91
N ASN A 89 -5.97 -3.19 10.70
CA ASN A 89 -4.60 -3.29 10.23
C ASN A 89 -3.74 -3.77 11.40
N TYR A 90 -3.40 -5.06 11.39
CA TYR A 90 -2.66 -5.68 12.49
C TYR A 90 -1.15 -5.46 12.37
N GLY A 91 -0.63 -5.39 11.16
CA GLY A 91 0.78 -5.17 10.90
C GLY A 91 1.23 -5.55 9.51
N THR A 92 2.54 -5.76 9.38
CA THR A 92 3.18 -6.23 8.16
C THR A 92 4.15 -7.36 8.49
N GLU A 93 4.31 -8.32 7.59
CA GLU A 93 5.32 -9.38 7.73
C GLU A 93 6.58 -9.05 6.96
N LYS A 94 6.43 -8.66 5.69
CA LYS A 94 7.54 -8.31 4.81
C LYS A 94 7.19 -7.03 4.07
N GLY A 95 8.20 -6.20 3.89
CA GLY A 95 8.06 -4.98 3.10
C GLY A 95 9.40 -4.59 2.50
N ARG A 96 9.38 -4.12 1.24
CA ARG A 96 10.56 -3.62 0.56
C ARG A 96 10.17 -2.55 -0.45
N PHE A 97 11.15 -1.74 -0.80
CA PHE A 97 11.04 -0.64 -1.73
C PHE A 97 12.01 -0.84 -2.90
N PRO A 98 11.64 -1.64 -3.93
CA PRO A 98 12.55 -1.98 -5.03
C PRO A 98 12.95 -0.81 -5.92
N SER A 99 12.09 0.21 -6.03
CA SER A 99 12.39 1.42 -6.80
C SER A 99 11.77 2.66 -6.15
N PRO A 100 12.37 3.86 -6.36
CA PRO A 100 11.84 5.11 -5.82
C PRO A 100 10.55 5.53 -6.56
N VAL A 101 9.72 6.29 -5.86
CA VAL A 101 8.62 7.05 -6.46
C VAL A 101 9.10 8.48 -6.66
N LEU A 102 9.37 8.87 -7.91
CA LEU A 102 9.72 10.24 -8.23
C LEU A 102 8.51 11.15 -8.01
N VAL A 103 8.75 12.38 -7.60
CA VAL A 103 7.67 13.37 -7.46
C VAL A 103 6.86 13.46 -8.75
N ASP A 104 5.55 13.67 -8.61
CA ASP A 104 4.57 13.74 -9.71
C ASP A 104 4.35 12.43 -10.47
N SER A 105 4.93 11.31 -10.01
CA SER A 105 4.60 9.99 -10.53
C SER A 105 3.18 9.56 -10.13
N ARG A 106 2.57 8.71 -10.96
CA ARG A 106 1.30 8.07 -10.63
C ARG A 106 1.56 6.64 -10.20
N VAL A 107 0.89 6.24 -9.11
CA VAL A 107 1.00 4.90 -8.53
C VAL A 107 -0.37 4.24 -8.41
N ARG A 108 -0.41 2.92 -8.43
CA ARG A 108 -1.60 2.13 -8.10
C ARG A 108 -1.21 0.91 -7.27
N GLY A 109 -2.16 0.39 -6.53
CA GLY A 109 -2.01 -0.88 -5.82
C GLY A 109 -2.67 -2.03 -6.57
N GLY A 110 -1.98 -3.16 -6.63
CA GLY A 110 -2.57 -4.46 -6.92
C GLY A 110 -2.42 -5.35 -5.70
N ALA A 111 -3.30 -6.32 -5.52
CA ALA A 111 -3.21 -7.17 -4.33
C ALA A 111 -3.54 -8.63 -4.62
N GLU A 112 -2.94 -9.50 -3.82
CA GLU A 112 -3.19 -10.93 -3.82
C GLU A 112 -3.42 -11.41 -2.39
N LEU A 113 -4.43 -12.25 -2.18
CA LEU A 113 -4.69 -12.90 -0.90
C LEU A 113 -3.75 -14.10 -0.74
N ILE A 114 -2.77 -13.97 0.15
CA ILE A 114 -1.68 -14.94 0.30
C ILE A 114 -2.05 -16.06 1.25
N SER A 115 -2.60 -15.71 2.42
CA SER A 115 -3.00 -16.69 3.43
C SER A 115 -4.15 -16.15 4.28
N VAL A 116 -4.91 -17.09 4.85
CA VAL A 116 -6.00 -16.80 5.79
C VAL A 116 -5.95 -17.82 6.89
N ASP A 117 -5.86 -17.34 8.14
CA ASP A 117 -5.86 -18.17 9.33
C ASP A 117 -7.03 -17.78 10.24
N GLU A 118 -7.67 -18.77 10.84
CA GLU A 118 -8.69 -18.52 11.85
C GLU A 118 -8.05 -17.98 13.13
N VAL A 119 -8.65 -16.93 13.69
CA VAL A 119 -8.27 -16.36 14.97
C VAL A 119 -9.50 -16.18 15.86
N SER A 120 -9.28 -15.84 17.12
CA SER A 120 -10.41 -15.56 18.00
C SER A 120 -11.26 -14.40 17.46
N GLY A 121 -12.52 -14.68 17.16
CA GLY A 121 -13.50 -13.70 16.67
C GLY A 121 -13.51 -13.49 15.16
N GLY A 122 -12.69 -14.21 14.38
CA GLY A 122 -12.70 -14.05 12.93
C GLY A 122 -11.50 -14.66 12.22
N TYR A 123 -10.94 -13.91 11.27
CA TYR A 123 -9.83 -14.35 10.44
C TYR A 123 -8.72 -13.32 10.37
N GLN A 124 -7.50 -13.81 10.28
CA GLN A 124 -6.31 -13.03 9.94
C GLN A 124 -5.89 -13.37 8.52
N ALA A 125 -5.81 -12.35 7.68
CA ALA A 125 -5.42 -12.48 6.29
C ALA A 125 -4.09 -11.79 6.04
N VAL A 126 -3.22 -12.44 5.25
CA VAL A 126 -2.03 -11.81 4.68
C VAL A 126 -2.38 -11.42 3.25
N ILE A 127 -2.32 -10.14 2.97
CA ILE A 127 -2.63 -9.56 1.67
C ILE A 127 -1.35 -8.92 1.14
N ARG A 128 -0.81 -9.46 0.05
CA ARG A 128 0.35 -8.85 -0.62
C ARG A 128 -0.12 -7.72 -1.49
N VAL A 129 0.29 -6.51 -1.13
CA VAL A 129 0.05 -5.31 -1.94
C VAL A 129 1.33 -4.98 -2.69
N THR A 130 1.20 -4.83 -4.00
CA THR A 130 2.26 -4.36 -4.89
C THR A 130 1.88 -2.96 -5.36
N VAL A 131 2.71 -1.98 -5.05
CA VAL A 131 2.52 -0.60 -5.54
C VAL A 131 3.31 -0.43 -6.82
N GLU A 132 2.59 -0.28 -7.92
CA GLU A 132 3.16 -0.05 -9.24
C GLU A 132 3.32 1.45 -9.52
N VAL A 133 4.33 1.79 -10.30
CA VAL A 133 4.56 3.15 -10.82
C VAL A 133 4.25 3.15 -12.31
N GLU A 134 3.42 4.10 -12.76
CA GLU A 134 3.06 4.23 -14.16
C GLU A 134 4.31 4.40 -15.04
N GLY A 135 4.43 3.57 -16.07
CA GLY A 135 5.56 3.57 -17.00
C GLY A 135 6.83 2.88 -16.48
N SER A 136 6.79 2.22 -15.32
CA SER A 136 7.92 1.48 -14.76
C SER A 136 7.62 -0.01 -14.67
N ASP A 137 8.62 -0.84 -14.97
CA ASP A 137 8.53 -2.29 -14.83
C ASP A 137 8.82 -2.77 -13.40
N ARG A 138 9.39 -1.90 -12.56
CA ARG A 138 9.70 -2.23 -11.15
C ARG A 138 8.69 -1.61 -10.21
N PRO A 139 8.16 -2.39 -9.26
CA PRO A 139 7.28 -1.83 -8.23
C PRO A 139 8.04 -0.90 -7.28
N ALA A 140 7.34 0.07 -6.74
CA ALA A 140 7.86 0.97 -5.72
C ALA A 140 7.80 0.38 -4.31
N CYS A 141 6.84 -0.50 -4.07
CA CYS A 141 6.65 -1.17 -2.78
C CYS A 141 6.02 -2.54 -3.00
N VAL A 142 6.51 -3.53 -2.27
CA VAL A 142 5.84 -4.83 -2.12
C VAL A 142 5.76 -5.12 -0.64
N VAL A 143 4.55 -5.23 -0.11
CA VAL A 143 4.32 -5.45 1.32
C VAL A 143 3.28 -6.52 1.57
N ASP A 144 3.58 -7.43 2.50
CA ASP A 144 2.63 -8.40 3.02
C ASP A 144 1.93 -7.77 4.22
N SER A 145 0.77 -7.19 3.96
CA SER A 145 -0.08 -6.56 4.98
C SER A 145 -0.87 -7.63 5.72
N VAL A 146 -0.90 -7.54 7.05
CA VAL A 146 -1.65 -8.45 7.90
C VAL A 146 -2.88 -7.72 8.42
N SER A 147 -4.05 -8.20 8.02
CA SER A 147 -5.34 -7.64 8.41
C SER A 147 -6.17 -8.67 9.18
N ARG A 148 -6.93 -8.21 10.15
CA ARG A 148 -7.91 -9.03 10.86
C ARG A 148 -9.31 -8.56 10.54
N PHE A 149 -10.17 -9.52 10.21
CA PHE A 149 -11.59 -9.32 9.93
C PHE A 149 -12.38 -10.02 11.04
N LEU A 150 -12.95 -9.21 11.95
CA LEU A 150 -13.61 -9.69 13.17
C LEU A 150 -15.13 -9.51 13.08
N ARG A 151 -15.88 -10.55 13.53
CA ARG A 151 -17.34 -10.53 13.62
C ARG A 151 -17.87 -9.61 14.71
#